data_2e068efdead721c0235932c46e05ab02
#
_entry.id   2e068efdead721c0235932c46e05ab02
#
_cell.length_a   1.000
_cell.length_b   1.000
_cell.length_c   1.000
_cell.angle_alpha   90.00
_cell.angle_beta   90.00
_cell.angle_gamma   90.00
#
_symmetry.space_group_name_H-M   'P 1'
#
loop_
_entity.id
_entity.type
_entity.pdbx_description
1 polymer ?
#
loop_
_entity_poly.entity_id
_entity_poly.type
_entity_poly.pdbx_seq_one_letter_code
_entity_poly.pdbx_strand_id
1 'polypeptide(L)'
;MKSGRAGNLHGRCNTLGTAQAYAPAPRAVYDGAMTTASPTLHYIFDPLCGWCYGAAPLVEAARGIAGLHIEPHGGGMMTGSNRQPVTDALRRYVMPHDERIAGLTGQPFGKDYFDGLLRDTGAVFDSEPPTTAILAAQTLAGRGLDLLRRIQRAHYVQGLRIADPAVLRALAADIGLDAGAFDAAYAKAEGDETAAHIAASRRLLAQVGGTGFPTLALEREGVFTLLEPSRYLGRPDAWRDHLQTRIQGGA
;
A
#
# COMPACT_ATOMS: atom_id res chain seq x y z
N MET A 1 1.47 -43.47 66.95
CA MET A 1 1.27 -43.32 68.42
C MET A 1 0.49 -42.06 68.68
N LYS A 2 -0.67 -42.24 69.40
CA LYS A 2 -1.46 -41.27 70.19
C LYS A 2 -2.07 -40.08 69.43
N SER A 3 -3.36 -40.04 69.12
CA SER A 3 -4.59 -40.03 69.98
C SER A 3 -4.90 -38.66 70.58
N GLY A 4 -6.09 -38.21 70.38
CA GLY A 4 -6.87 -37.48 71.34
C GLY A 4 -7.75 -36.35 70.71
N ARG A 5 -9.00 -36.66 70.50
CA ARG A 5 -10.26 -36.30 71.19
C ARG A 5 -10.66 -34.81 71.05
N ALA A 6 -11.72 -34.50 70.27
CA ALA A 6 -13.16 -34.44 70.71
C ALA A 6 -13.47 -33.31 71.71
N GLY A 7 -14.36 -32.39 71.28
CA GLY A 7 -15.02 -31.40 72.10
C GLY A 7 -16.22 -30.80 71.40
N ASN A 8 -17.39 -31.35 71.68
CA ASN A 8 -18.69 -30.95 71.27
C ASN A 8 -19.23 -29.88 72.25
N LEU A 9 -19.79 -28.77 71.80
CA LEU A 9 -20.79 -28.04 72.60
C LEU A 9 -21.74 -27.24 71.70
N HIS A 10 -22.98 -27.47 71.95
CA HIS A 10 -24.19 -26.89 71.39
C HIS A 10 -24.36 -25.39 71.74
N GLY A 11 -24.89 -24.63 70.83
CA GLY A 11 -25.41 -23.29 71.08
C GLY A 11 -26.39 -22.87 69.99
N ARG A 12 -27.67 -23.09 70.24
CA ARG A 12 -28.79 -22.53 69.44
C ARG A 12 -28.90 -21.03 69.73
N CYS A 13 -29.04 -20.22 68.69
CA CYS A 13 -29.92 -19.04 68.79
C CYS A 13 -30.45 -18.63 67.40
N ASN A 14 -31.75 -18.60 67.36
CA ASN A 14 -32.58 -18.08 66.27
C ASN A 14 -32.50 -16.55 66.20
N THR A 15 -32.28 -15.98 65.04
CA THR A 15 -32.84 -14.65 64.73
C THR A 15 -33.21 -14.58 63.23
N LEU A 16 -34.46 -14.38 63.00
CA LEU A 16 -35.09 -14.03 61.69
C LEU A 16 -34.48 -12.72 61.19
N GLY A 17 -33.75 -12.76 60.12
CA GLY A 17 -33.28 -11.61 59.38
C GLY A 17 -34.00 -11.53 58.04
N THR A 18 -34.73 -10.47 57.87
CA THR A 18 -35.55 -10.07 56.71
C THR A 18 -34.76 -10.16 55.39
N ALA A 19 -35.33 -10.90 54.43
CA ALA A 19 -34.81 -10.96 53.05
C ALA A 19 -34.98 -9.58 52.39
N GLN A 20 -33.88 -8.88 52.17
CA GLN A 20 -33.81 -7.65 51.42
C GLN A 20 -33.74 -8.03 49.96
N ALA A 21 -34.81 -7.71 49.18
CA ALA A 21 -34.87 -7.94 47.76
C ALA A 21 -33.76 -7.12 47.05
N TYR A 22 -32.83 -7.83 46.43
CA TYR A 22 -31.78 -7.23 45.59
C TYR A 22 -32.43 -6.79 44.27
N ALA A 23 -32.62 -5.50 44.09
CA ALA A 23 -33.01 -4.93 42.79
C ALA A 23 -31.85 -5.09 41.81
N PRO A 24 -32.07 -5.62 40.59
CA PRO A 24 -30.98 -5.69 39.61
C PRO A 24 -30.60 -4.26 39.18
N ALA A 25 -29.30 -3.98 39.17
CA ALA A 25 -28.74 -2.74 38.65
C ALA A 25 -29.16 -2.53 37.19
N PRO A 26 -29.41 -1.28 36.75
CA PRO A 26 -29.75 -1.01 35.37
C PRO A 26 -28.60 -1.49 34.45
N ARG A 27 -28.92 -2.32 33.49
CA ARG A 27 -28.02 -2.69 32.39
C ARG A 27 -27.62 -1.39 31.70
N ALA A 28 -26.37 -1.02 31.81
CA ALA A 28 -25.77 -0.02 30.94
C ALA A 28 -25.92 -0.53 29.49
N VAL A 29 -26.76 0.18 28.73
CA VAL A 29 -26.82 0.03 27.28
C VAL A 29 -25.48 0.60 26.79
N TYR A 30 -24.52 -0.28 26.51
CA TYR A 30 -23.36 0.09 25.76
C TYR A 30 -23.85 0.43 24.36
N ASP A 31 -24.03 1.70 24.11
CA ASP A 31 -24.19 2.27 22.77
C ASP A 31 -22.79 2.16 22.12
N GLY A 32 -22.46 0.94 21.69
CA GLY A 32 -21.27 0.64 20.93
C GLY A 32 -21.48 1.20 19.53
N ALA A 33 -21.15 2.47 19.34
CA ALA A 33 -20.88 2.96 18.01
C ALA A 33 -19.79 2.04 17.43
N MET A 34 -20.20 1.07 16.62
CA MET A 34 -19.28 0.28 15.79
C MET A 34 -18.55 1.29 14.92
N THR A 35 -17.32 1.63 15.30
CA THR A 35 -16.42 2.36 14.41
C THR A 35 -16.17 1.44 13.24
N THR A 36 -16.96 1.58 12.18
CA THR A 36 -16.69 0.89 10.91
C THR A 36 -15.30 1.30 10.47
N ALA A 37 -14.43 0.31 10.30
CA ALA A 37 -13.07 0.58 9.81
C ALA A 37 -13.16 1.38 8.51
N SER A 38 -12.34 2.43 8.41
CA SER A 38 -12.30 3.26 7.20
C SER A 38 -11.96 2.40 5.99
N PRO A 39 -12.65 2.60 4.84
CA PRO A 39 -12.35 1.86 3.64
C PRO A 39 -10.91 2.05 3.20
N THR A 40 -10.27 0.98 2.73
CA THR A 40 -8.88 1.01 2.25
C THR A 40 -8.84 0.67 0.77
N LEU A 41 -8.18 1.52 -0.01
CA LEU A 41 -7.85 1.26 -1.41
C LEU A 41 -6.44 0.66 -1.48
N HIS A 42 -6.36 -0.63 -1.72
CA HIS A 42 -5.10 -1.32 -1.96
C HIS A 42 -4.64 -1.05 -3.39
N TYR A 43 -3.47 -0.44 -3.52
CA TYR A 43 -2.83 -0.16 -4.81
C TYR A 43 -1.62 -1.05 -4.99
N ILE A 44 -1.76 -2.09 -5.81
CA ILE A 44 -0.69 -3.05 -6.10
C ILE A 44 -0.03 -2.61 -7.42
N PHE A 45 1.24 -2.26 -7.35
CA PHE A 45 1.96 -1.59 -8.43
C PHE A 45 3.38 -2.10 -8.60
N ASP A 46 4.03 -1.62 -9.65
CA ASP A 46 5.48 -1.69 -9.80
C ASP A 46 6.02 -0.32 -10.28
N PRO A 47 7.16 0.16 -9.76
CA PRO A 47 7.73 1.44 -10.15
C PRO A 47 8.11 1.52 -11.64
N LEU A 48 8.45 0.39 -12.25
CA LEU A 48 8.86 0.24 -13.65
C LEU A 48 7.70 -0.19 -14.57
N CYS A 49 6.47 -0.22 -14.05
CA CYS A 49 5.28 -0.54 -14.84
C CYS A 49 4.71 0.72 -15.50
N GLY A 50 4.78 0.82 -16.83
CA GLY A 50 4.21 1.97 -17.58
C GLY A 50 2.72 2.18 -17.33
N TRP A 51 1.92 1.11 -17.22
CA TRP A 51 0.50 1.23 -16.89
C TRP A 51 0.25 1.73 -15.46
N CYS A 52 1.17 1.45 -14.51
CA CYS A 52 1.12 2.04 -13.16
C CYS A 52 1.39 3.54 -13.22
N TYR A 53 2.34 3.97 -14.05
CA TYR A 53 2.57 5.38 -14.30
C TYR A 53 1.34 6.04 -14.97
N GLY A 54 0.75 5.39 -15.97
CA GLY A 54 -0.49 5.84 -16.60
C GLY A 54 -1.68 5.97 -15.63
N ALA A 55 -1.74 5.11 -14.60
CA ALA A 55 -2.78 5.13 -13.57
C ALA A 55 -2.49 6.11 -12.41
N ALA A 56 -1.29 6.72 -12.34
CA ALA A 56 -0.92 7.63 -11.24
C ALA A 56 -1.94 8.77 -11.01
N PRO A 57 -2.54 9.42 -12.05
CA PRO A 57 -3.59 10.42 -11.82
C PRO A 57 -4.83 9.87 -11.13
N LEU A 58 -5.17 8.60 -11.31
CA LEU A 58 -6.29 7.96 -10.63
C LEU A 58 -6.00 7.79 -9.14
N VAL A 59 -4.77 7.39 -8.81
CA VAL A 59 -4.32 7.27 -7.40
C VAL A 59 -4.34 8.64 -6.72
N GLU A 60 -3.86 9.69 -7.38
CA GLU A 60 -3.91 11.06 -6.85
C GLU A 60 -5.35 11.55 -6.63
N ALA A 61 -6.27 11.26 -7.56
CA ALA A 61 -7.68 11.60 -7.40
C ALA A 61 -8.32 10.87 -6.20
N ALA A 62 -7.94 9.61 -5.96
CA ALA A 62 -8.38 8.83 -4.81
C ALA A 62 -7.85 9.39 -3.47
N ARG A 63 -6.63 9.93 -3.44
CA ARG A 63 -6.05 10.59 -2.22
C ARG A 63 -6.89 11.76 -1.71
N GLY A 64 -7.62 12.43 -2.61
CA GLY A 64 -8.51 13.53 -2.25
C GLY A 64 -9.84 13.11 -1.62
N ILE A 65 -10.12 11.81 -1.50
CA ILE A 65 -11.39 11.31 -0.95
C ILE A 65 -11.29 11.23 0.59
N ALA A 66 -12.10 12.02 1.28
CA ALA A 66 -12.14 12.01 2.73
C ALA A 66 -12.55 10.62 3.28
N GLY A 67 -11.81 10.13 4.27
CA GLY A 67 -12.08 8.84 4.92
C GLY A 67 -11.61 7.61 4.13
N LEU A 68 -11.02 7.78 2.94
CA LEU A 68 -10.39 6.69 2.20
C LEU A 68 -8.90 6.61 2.55
N HIS A 69 -8.46 5.47 3.05
CA HIS A 69 -7.03 5.16 3.18
C HIS A 69 -6.51 4.52 1.88
N ILE A 70 -5.28 4.86 1.46
CA ILE A 70 -4.63 4.19 0.33
C ILE A 70 -3.38 3.48 0.84
N GLU A 71 -3.32 2.18 0.60
CA GLU A 71 -2.18 1.36 0.99
C GLU A 71 -1.40 0.91 -0.25
N PRO A 72 -0.12 1.33 -0.38
CA PRO A 72 0.72 0.98 -1.51
C PRO A 72 1.41 -0.38 -1.33
N HIS A 73 1.37 -1.23 -2.37
CA HIS A 73 1.94 -2.57 -2.40
C HIS A 73 2.86 -2.74 -3.62
N GLY A 74 4.16 -2.66 -3.41
CA GLY A 74 5.16 -2.88 -4.47
C GLY A 74 5.25 -4.36 -4.84
N GLY A 75 4.95 -4.72 -6.08
CA GLY A 75 4.84 -6.11 -6.53
C GLY A 75 6.11 -6.71 -7.13
N GLY A 76 7.17 -5.89 -7.34
CA GLY A 76 8.48 -6.37 -7.79
C GLY A 76 8.45 -7.08 -9.14
N MET A 77 7.93 -6.43 -10.18
CA MET A 77 7.80 -7.00 -11.53
C MET A 77 9.14 -7.45 -12.11
N MET A 78 10.16 -6.60 -11.97
CA MET A 78 11.51 -6.81 -12.49
C MET A 78 12.51 -7.01 -11.34
N THR A 79 12.35 -8.07 -10.52
CA THR A 79 13.25 -8.38 -9.41
C THR A 79 13.96 -9.72 -9.63
N GLY A 80 15.12 -9.91 -9.00
CA GLY A 80 15.86 -11.15 -9.05
C GLY A 80 16.21 -11.56 -10.49
N SER A 81 15.79 -12.75 -10.92
CA SER A 81 15.99 -13.25 -12.29
C SER A 81 15.17 -12.53 -13.35
N ASN A 82 14.17 -11.73 -12.96
CA ASN A 82 13.32 -10.96 -13.89
C ASN A 82 13.86 -9.55 -14.19
N ARG A 83 15.02 -9.17 -13.62
CA ARG A 83 15.70 -7.92 -13.98
C ARG A 83 15.99 -7.87 -15.47
N GLN A 84 15.82 -6.72 -16.08
CA GLN A 84 15.95 -6.54 -17.51
C GLN A 84 17.11 -5.58 -17.83
N PRO A 85 18.20 -6.04 -18.44
CA PRO A 85 19.18 -5.10 -19.01
C PRO A 85 18.52 -4.32 -20.16
N VAL A 86 18.87 -3.04 -20.26
CA VAL A 86 18.38 -2.23 -21.37
C VAL A 86 19.04 -2.70 -22.67
N THR A 87 18.21 -3.08 -23.62
CA THR A 87 18.59 -3.59 -24.93
C THR A 87 17.69 -3.02 -26.02
N ASP A 88 18.11 -3.08 -27.27
CA ASP A 88 17.26 -2.71 -28.40
C ASP A 88 15.98 -3.55 -28.45
N ALA A 89 16.02 -4.80 -27.98
CA ALA A 89 14.82 -5.64 -27.89
C ALA A 89 13.84 -5.11 -26.85
N LEU A 90 14.32 -4.79 -25.64
CA LEU A 90 13.50 -4.18 -24.59
C LEU A 90 12.92 -2.85 -25.06
N ARG A 91 13.73 -1.98 -25.67
CA ARG A 91 13.28 -0.69 -26.22
C ARG A 91 12.15 -0.86 -27.23
N ARG A 92 12.33 -1.76 -28.22
CA ARG A 92 11.28 -2.04 -29.23
C ARG A 92 10.01 -2.59 -28.61
N TYR A 93 10.12 -3.33 -27.50
CA TYR A 93 8.97 -3.85 -26.80
C TYR A 93 8.21 -2.78 -26.02
N VAL A 94 8.90 -1.94 -25.24
CA VAL A 94 8.23 -0.98 -24.33
C VAL A 94 7.70 0.26 -25.05
N MET A 95 8.40 0.78 -26.06
CA MET A 95 8.04 2.05 -26.71
C MET A 95 6.59 2.10 -27.21
N PRO A 96 6.07 1.12 -28.00
CA PRO A 96 4.69 1.17 -28.48
C PRO A 96 3.66 1.12 -27.32
N HIS A 97 3.98 0.45 -26.23
CA HIS A 97 3.14 0.42 -25.05
C HIS A 97 3.11 1.78 -24.35
N ASP A 98 4.27 2.42 -24.20
CA ASP A 98 4.41 3.70 -23.52
C ASP A 98 3.78 4.85 -24.33
N GLU A 99 3.93 4.83 -25.66
CA GLU A 99 3.24 5.75 -26.56
C GLU A 99 1.71 5.60 -26.46
N ARG A 100 1.21 4.37 -26.39
CA ARG A 100 -0.21 4.10 -26.17
C ARG A 100 -0.68 4.60 -24.80
N ILE A 101 0.10 4.40 -23.73
CA ILE A 101 -0.21 4.90 -22.40
C ILE A 101 -0.27 6.43 -22.42
N ALA A 102 0.72 7.10 -23.02
CA ALA A 102 0.73 8.56 -23.19
C ALA A 102 -0.55 9.06 -23.89
N GLY A 103 -0.93 8.43 -25.00
CA GLY A 103 -2.14 8.80 -25.76
C GLY A 103 -3.45 8.60 -24.98
N LEU A 104 -3.54 7.55 -24.15
CA LEU A 104 -4.74 7.23 -23.38
C LEU A 104 -4.88 8.06 -22.09
N THR A 105 -3.76 8.42 -21.48
CA THR A 105 -3.75 8.98 -20.12
C THR A 105 -3.33 10.44 -20.05
N GLY A 106 -2.69 10.94 -21.11
CA GLY A 106 -2.07 12.26 -21.11
C GLY A 106 -0.78 12.34 -20.28
N GLN A 107 -0.30 11.23 -19.70
CA GLN A 107 0.95 11.21 -18.95
C GLN A 107 2.14 11.44 -19.89
N PRO A 108 3.07 12.35 -19.52
CA PRO A 108 4.20 12.67 -20.38
C PRO A 108 5.27 11.57 -20.33
N PHE A 109 5.78 11.17 -21.48
CA PHE A 109 7.01 10.40 -21.62
C PHE A 109 8.07 11.29 -22.28
N GLY A 110 9.21 11.44 -21.60
CA GLY A 110 10.25 12.38 -22.00
C GLY A 110 11.15 11.84 -23.10
N LYS A 111 11.78 12.77 -23.84
CA LYS A 111 12.81 12.42 -24.81
C LYS A 111 14.02 11.78 -24.15
N ASP A 112 14.36 12.22 -22.92
CA ASP A 112 15.47 11.64 -22.14
C ASP A 112 15.22 10.17 -21.77
N TYR A 113 13.95 9.77 -21.63
CA TYR A 113 13.58 8.36 -21.47
C TYR A 113 13.74 7.60 -22.80
N PHE A 114 13.10 8.02 -23.88
CA PHE A 114 13.05 7.28 -25.15
C PHE A 114 14.41 7.23 -25.87
N ASP A 115 15.11 8.35 -25.91
CA ASP A 115 16.36 8.49 -26.67
C ASP A 115 17.62 8.46 -25.79
N GLY A 116 17.44 8.59 -24.47
CA GLY A 116 18.47 8.48 -23.45
C GLY A 116 18.44 7.10 -22.78
N LEU A 117 17.63 6.93 -21.72
CA LEU A 117 17.63 5.75 -20.87
C LEU A 117 17.36 4.45 -21.65
N LEU A 118 16.40 4.41 -22.57
CA LEU A 118 16.10 3.22 -23.37
C LEU A 118 17.18 2.87 -24.42
N ARG A 119 18.24 3.69 -24.55
CA ARG A 119 19.43 3.41 -25.34
C ARG A 119 20.68 3.16 -24.51
N ASP A 120 20.55 3.29 -23.20
CA ASP A 120 21.66 3.13 -22.26
C ASP A 120 21.87 1.65 -21.92
N THR A 121 22.72 0.95 -22.69
CA THR A 121 23.00 -0.47 -22.50
C THR A 121 23.73 -0.80 -21.18
N GLY A 122 24.19 0.20 -20.44
CA GLY A 122 24.73 0.03 -19.08
C GLY A 122 23.65 0.09 -18.00
N ALA A 123 22.39 0.39 -18.35
CA ALA A 123 21.29 0.42 -17.40
C ALA A 123 20.64 -0.96 -17.25
N VAL A 124 20.16 -1.23 -16.03
CA VAL A 124 19.35 -2.42 -15.71
C VAL A 124 18.05 -1.95 -15.07
N PHE A 125 16.94 -2.44 -15.56
CA PHE A 125 15.64 -2.26 -14.94
C PHE A 125 15.49 -3.28 -13.82
N ASP A 126 15.50 -2.77 -12.59
CA ASP A 126 15.36 -3.51 -11.35
C ASP A 126 14.33 -2.80 -10.46
N SER A 127 13.25 -3.51 -10.12
CA SER A 127 12.17 -2.97 -9.30
C SER A 127 12.49 -2.98 -7.80
N GLU A 128 13.52 -3.71 -7.36
CA GLU A 128 13.81 -3.88 -5.93
C GLU A 128 14.29 -2.57 -5.29
N PRO A 129 15.35 -1.88 -5.80
CA PRO A 129 15.82 -0.65 -5.18
C PRO A 129 14.77 0.45 -5.09
N PRO A 130 13.98 0.77 -6.13
CA PRO A 130 12.94 1.79 -6.01
C PRO A 130 11.78 1.35 -5.10
N THR A 131 11.47 0.04 -4.99
CA THR A 131 10.49 -0.47 -4.02
C THR A 131 11.00 -0.28 -2.59
N THR A 132 12.27 -0.59 -2.32
CA THR A 132 12.95 -0.33 -1.04
C THR A 132 12.86 1.14 -0.65
N ALA A 133 13.14 2.04 -1.60
CA ALA A 133 13.04 3.49 -1.37
C ALA A 133 11.62 3.94 -1.00
N ILE A 134 10.60 3.39 -1.69
CA ILE A 134 9.20 3.68 -1.40
C ILE A 134 8.80 3.20 -0.01
N LEU A 135 9.24 1.99 0.39
CA LEU A 135 9.02 1.46 1.74
C LEU A 135 9.68 2.32 2.82
N ALA A 136 10.94 2.72 2.59
CA ALA A 136 11.66 3.62 3.48
C ALA A 136 10.92 4.94 3.68
N ALA A 137 10.45 5.58 2.59
CA ALA A 137 9.68 6.82 2.65
C ALA A 137 8.32 6.64 3.34
N GLN A 138 7.67 5.49 3.13
CA GLN A 138 6.41 5.15 3.78
C GLN A 138 6.60 4.98 5.29
N THR A 139 7.59 4.21 5.70
CA THR A 139 7.88 3.95 7.12
C THR A 139 8.34 5.21 7.85
N LEU A 140 9.18 6.01 7.18
CA LEU A 140 9.75 7.23 7.79
C LEU A 140 8.70 8.33 8.00
N ALA A 141 7.83 8.56 7.02
CA ALA A 141 6.99 9.75 6.99
C ALA A 141 5.61 9.56 6.35
N GLY A 142 5.17 8.33 6.03
CA GLY A 142 3.92 8.09 5.31
C GLY A 142 3.94 8.59 3.85
N ARG A 143 5.13 8.80 3.26
CA ARG A 143 5.31 9.47 1.97
C ARG A 143 5.67 8.51 0.81
N GLY A 144 5.33 7.23 0.94
CA GLY A 144 5.61 6.24 -0.09
C GLY A 144 5.01 6.57 -1.46
N LEU A 145 3.76 7.01 -1.51
CA LEU A 145 3.10 7.41 -2.76
C LEU A 145 3.69 8.69 -3.37
N ASP A 146 4.15 9.65 -2.54
CA ASP A 146 4.82 10.84 -3.03
C ASP A 146 6.15 10.48 -3.71
N LEU A 147 6.91 9.59 -3.08
CA LEU A 147 8.18 9.12 -3.65
C LEU A 147 7.95 8.27 -4.89
N LEU A 148 6.94 7.39 -4.91
CA LEU A 148 6.57 6.63 -6.12
C LEU A 148 6.30 7.56 -7.30
N ARG A 149 5.49 8.60 -7.11
CA ARG A 149 5.20 9.58 -8.16
C ARG A 149 6.46 10.28 -8.64
N ARG A 150 7.36 10.66 -7.71
CA ARG A 150 8.63 11.31 -8.05
C ARG A 150 9.57 10.37 -8.81
N ILE A 151 9.65 9.10 -8.40
CA ILE A 151 10.43 8.04 -9.07
C ILE A 151 9.91 7.80 -10.49
N GLN A 152 8.61 7.65 -10.67
CA GLN A 152 8.01 7.45 -11.99
C GLN A 152 8.29 8.62 -12.93
N ARG A 153 8.20 9.86 -12.44
CA ARG A 153 8.57 11.04 -13.23
C ARG A 153 10.07 11.05 -13.58
N ALA A 154 10.94 10.64 -12.64
CA ALA A 154 12.37 10.53 -12.88
C ALA A 154 12.67 9.52 -13.99
N HIS A 155 12.00 8.38 -13.97
CA HIS A 155 12.18 7.33 -14.96
C HIS A 155 11.60 7.72 -16.33
N TYR A 156 10.29 7.96 -16.40
CA TYR A 156 9.56 8.11 -17.66
C TYR A 156 9.71 9.48 -18.32
N VAL A 157 10.08 10.53 -17.58
CA VAL A 157 10.24 11.87 -18.14
C VAL A 157 11.71 12.28 -18.22
N GLN A 158 12.47 12.05 -17.13
CA GLN A 158 13.86 12.51 -17.00
C GLN A 158 14.88 11.46 -17.41
N GLY A 159 14.48 10.23 -17.72
CA GLY A 159 15.36 9.16 -18.16
C GLY A 159 16.41 8.73 -17.12
N LEU A 160 16.11 8.87 -15.82
CA LEU A 160 17.06 8.53 -14.76
C LEU A 160 17.03 7.02 -14.46
N ARG A 161 18.21 6.50 -14.09
CA ARG A 161 18.38 5.12 -13.63
C ARG A 161 17.86 4.96 -12.21
N ILE A 162 16.57 4.67 -12.04
CA ILE A 162 15.93 4.56 -10.72
C ILE A 162 16.30 3.29 -9.93
N ALA A 163 17.13 2.42 -10.48
CA ALA A 163 17.76 1.34 -9.74
C ALA A 163 19.03 1.81 -8.99
N ASP A 164 19.53 3.03 -9.25
CA ASP A 164 20.69 3.61 -8.60
C ASP A 164 20.30 4.22 -7.24
N PRO A 165 20.88 3.75 -6.11
CA PRO A 165 20.58 4.31 -4.78
C PRO A 165 20.88 5.81 -4.65
N ALA A 166 21.91 6.33 -5.35
CA ALA A 166 22.22 7.75 -5.33
C ALA A 166 21.11 8.60 -5.97
N VAL A 167 20.51 8.09 -7.07
CA VAL A 167 19.34 8.70 -7.70
C VAL A 167 18.17 8.68 -6.74
N LEU A 168 17.87 7.53 -6.13
CA LEU A 168 16.74 7.39 -5.19
C LEU A 168 16.85 8.32 -3.98
N ARG A 169 18.06 8.47 -3.45
CA ARG A 169 18.36 9.42 -2.37
C ARG A 169 18.07 10.87 -2.77
N ALA A 170 18.50 11.27 -3.96
CA ALA A 170 18.21 12.60 -4.48
C ALA A 170 16.70 12.83 -4.65
N LEU A 171 15.97 11.83 -5.17
CA LEU A 171 14.51 11.91 -5.32
C LEU A 171 13.76 11.97 -3.98
N ALA A 172 14.29 11.31 -2.94
CA ALA A 172 13.75 11.41 -1.58
C ALA A 172 13.96 12.82 -1.00
N ALA A 173 15.13 13.43 -1.23
CA ALA A 173 15.39 14.81 -0.84
C ALA A 173 14.49 15.81 -1.60
N ASP A 174 14.22 15.58 -2.89
CA ASP A 174 13.30 16.40 -3.70
C ASP A 174 11.88 16.48 -3.11
N ILE A 175 11.44 15.45 -2.41
CA ILE A 175 10.16 15.44 -1.72
C ILE A 175 10.27 15.88 -0.24
N GLY A 176 11.43 16.39 0.19
CA GLY A 176 11.65 16.97 1.52
C GLY A 176 11.92 15.95 2.63
N LEU A 177 12.37 14.73 2.31
CA LEU A 177 12.85 13.79 3.33
C LEU A 177 14.28 14.14 3.73
N ASP A 178 14.57 14.03 5.03
CA ASP A 178 15.94 14.18 5.53
C ASP A 178 16.82 13.05 5.00
N ALA A 179 17.97 13.41 4.45
CA ALA A 179 18.85 12.47 3.76
C ALA A 179 19.40 11.38 4.70
N GLY A 180 19.79 11.76 5.93
CA GLY A 180 20.33 10.80 6.90
C GLY A 180 19.27 9.83 7.43
N ALA A 181 18.07 10.34 7.72
CA ALA A 181 16.95 9.52 8.14
C ALA A 181 16.47 8.58 7.01
N PHE A 182 16.46 9.07 5.77
CA PHE A 182 16.13 8.24 4.61
C PHE A 182 17.16 7.13 4.39
N ASP A 183 18.46 7.44 4.45
CA ASP A 183 19.52 6.44 4.29
C ASP A 183 19.40 5.32 5.35
N ALA A 184 19.13 5.68 6.60
CA ALA A 184 18.94 4.71 7.67
C ALA A 184 17.68 3.84 7.44
N ALA A 185 16.57 4.45 7.00
CA ALA A 185 15.34 3.73 6.68
C ALA A 185 15.49 2.83 5.45
N TYR A 186 16.21 3.30 4.42
CA TYR A 186 16.53 2.53 3.22
C TYR A 186 17.38 1.29 3.56
N ALA A 187 18.49 1.48 4.30
CA ALA A 187 19.36 0.39 4.71
C ALA A 187 18.65 -0.67 5.56
N LYS A 188 17.66 -0.25 6.37
CA LYS A 188 16.83 -1.18 7.13
C LYS A 188 15.86 -1.96 6.24
N ALA A 189 15.25 -1.31 5.24
CA ALA A 189 14.27 -1.92 4.36
C ALA A 189 14.91 -2.82 3.29
N GLU A 190 16.19 -2.58 2.93
CA GLU A 190 16.92 -3.30 1.90
C GLU A 190 17.04 -4.80 2.23
N GLY A 191 16.89 -5.64 1.21
CA GLY A 191 16.99 -7.09 1.35
C GLY A 191 15.71 -7.74 1.90
N ASP A 192 15.78 -8.34 3.09
CA ASP A 192 14.72 -9.21 3.62
C ASP A 192 13.37 -8.50 3.81
N GLU A 193 13.37 -7.24 4.27
CA GLU A 193 12.13 -6.48 4.49
C GLU A 193 11.44 -6.17 3.15
N THR A 194 12.20 -5.72 2.14
CA THR A 194 11.69 -5.50 0.79
C THR A 194 11.22 -6.80 0.14
N ALA A 195 11.97 -7.88 0.27
CA ALA A 195 11.58 -9.19 -0.26
C ALA A 195 10.29 -9.71 0.38
N ALA A 196 10.15 -9.58 1.70
CA ALA A 196 8.93 -9.94 2.43
C ALA A 196 7.72 -9.11 1.99
N HIS A 197 7.91 -7.78 1.79
CA HIS A 197 6.88 -6.89 1.28
C HIS A 197 6.42 -7.29 -0.13
N ILE A 198 7.35 -7.53 -1.06
CA ILE A 198 7.05 -7.98 -2.43
C ILE A 198 6.27 -9.30 -2.40
N ALA A 199 6.70 -10.25 -1.57
CA ALA A 199 6.00 -11.51 -1.42
C ALA A 199 4.59 -11.34 -0.86
N ALA A 200 4.38 -10.45 0.12
CA ALA A 200 3.07 -10.11 0.66
C ALA A 200 2.18 -9.44 -0.40
N SER A 201 2.72 -8.49 -1.15
CA SER A 201 2.02 -7.79 -2.25
C SER A 201 1.55 -8.77 -3.33
N ARG A 202 2.38 -9.75 -3.69
CA ARG A 202 2.00 -10.79 -4.67
C ARG A 202 0.93 -11.75 -4.13
N ARG A 203 0.97 -12.07 -2.83
CA ARG A 203 -0.12 -12.85 -2.20
C ARG A 203 -1.43 -12.08 -2.22
N LEU A 204 -1.40 -10.79 -1.87
CA LEU A 204 -2.58 -9.94 -1.95
C LEU A 204 -3.10 -9.83 -3.39
N LEU A 205 -2.23 -9.64 -4.39
CA LEU A 205 -2.59 -9.64 -5.80
C LEU A 205 -3.41 -10.89 -6.18
N ALA A 206 -2.91 -12.06 -5.81
CA ALA A 206 -3.61 -13.33 -6.06
C ALA A 206 -4.93 -13.43 -5.28
N GLN A 207 -4.96 -13.01 -4.01
CA GLN A 207 -6.14 -13.03 -3.14
C GLN A 207 -7.28 -12.18 -3.71
N VAL A 208 -6.97 -11.00 -4.25
CA VAL A 208 -7.99 -10.11 -4.83
C VAL A 208 -8.37 -10.47 -6.27
N GLY A 209 -7.75 -11.52 -6.85
CA GLY A 209 -7.99 -11.94 -8.23
C GLY A 209 -7.32 -11.06 -9.29
N GLY A 210 -6.31 -10.28 -8.90
CA GLY A 210 -5.52 -9.46 -9.83
C GLY A 210 -4.57 -10.31 -10.67
N THR A 211 -4.34 -9.91 -11.93
CA THR A 211 -3.48 -10.66 -12.87
C THR A 211 -2.22 -9.90 -13.28
N GLY A 212 -2.03 -8.67 -12.79
CA GLY A 212 -0.88 -7.83 -13.16
C GLY A 212 -0.92 -6.46 -12.50
N PHE A 213 -0.11 -5.54 -13.01
CA PHE A 213 0.02 -4.19 -12.48
C PHE A 213 -0.49 -3.13 -13.47
N PRO A 214 -1.16 -2.07 -13.02
CA PRO A 214 -1.66 -1.89 -11.65
C PRO A 214 -2.88 -2.77 -11.36
N THR A 215 -3.02 -3.19 -10.12
CA THR A 215 -4.27 -3.74 -9.57
C THR A 215 -4.73 -2.84 -8.44
N LEU A 216 -6.02 -2.48 -8.43
CA LEU A 216 -6.66 -1.72 -7.38
C LEU A 216 -7.80 -2.55 -6.79
N ALA A 217 -7.84 -2.69 -5.48
CA ALA A 217 -8.91 -3.36 -4.75
C ALA A 217 -9.39 -2.49 -3.59
N LEU A 218 -10.69 -2.35 -3.45
CA LEU A 218 -11.31 -1.66 -2.31
C LEU A 218 -11.64 -2.67 -1.22
N GLU A 219 -11.09 -2.48 -0.04
CA GLU A 219 -11.43 -3.24 1.15
C GLU A 219 -12.42 -2.45 2.00
N ARG A 220 -13.50 -3.12 2.41
CA ARG A 220 -14.49 -2.63 3.36
C ARG A 220 -14.89 -3.78 4.29
N GLU A 221 -14.72 -3.56 5.59
CA GLU A 221 -15.11 -4.57 6.61
C GLU A 221 -14.50 -5.96 6.36
N GLY A 222 -13.26 -6.00 5.85
CA GLY A 222 -12.55 -7.25 5.52
C GLY A 222 -12.94 -7.88 4.16
N VAL A 223 -13.84 -7.25 3.40
CA VAL A 223 -14.25 -7.74 2.07
C VAL A 223 -13.52 -6.94 0.99
N PHE A 224 -12.82 -7.65 0.11
CA PHE A 224 -12.12 -7.07 -1.04
C PHE A 224 -13.01 -7.05 -2.27
N THR A 225 -13.03 -5.90 -2.95
CA THR A 225 -13.66 -5.74 -4.26
C THR A 225 -12.62 -5.31 -5.27
N LEU A 226 -12.34 -6.15 -6.27
CA LEU A 226 -11.45 -5.80 -7.39
C LEU A 226 -12.10 -4.69 -8.21
N LEU A 227 -11.29 -3.66 -8.54
CA LEU A 227 -11.74 -2.51 -9.32
C LEU A 227 -11.15 -2.57 -10.75
N GLU A 228 -11.81 -1.88 -11.68
CA GLU A 228 -11.39 -1.80 -13.09
C GLU A 228 -10.88 -0.39 -13.45
N PRO A 229 -9.66 -0.01 -13.05
CA PRO A 229 -9.11 1.33 -13.31
C PRO A 229 -8.92 1.62 -14.80
N SER A 230 -8.78 0.60 -15.63
CA SER A 230 -8.63 0.73 -17.09
C SER A 230 -9.75 1.52 -17.76
N ARG A 231 -10.97 1.44 -17.22
CA ARG A 231 -12.14 2.21 -17.71
C ARG A 231 -12.03 3.71 -17.47
N TYR A 232 -11.13 4.13 -16.57
CA TYR A 232 -11.01 5.52 -16.11
C TYR A 232 -9.68 6.17 -16.47
N LEU A 233 -8.80 5.47 -17.19
CA LEU A 233 -7.53 6.04 -17.65
C LEU A 233 -7.78 7.33 -18.40
N GLY A 234 -7.05 8.40 -18.04
CA GLY A 234 -7.27 9.76 -18.55
C GLY A 234 -8.50 10.49 -17.99
N ARG A 235 -9.27 9.88 -17.07
CA ARG A 235 -10.50 10.47 -16.49
C ARG A 235 -10.50 10.40 -14.95
N PRO A 236 -9.55 11.08 -14.27
CA PRO A 236 -9.38 10.98 -12.81
C PRO A 236 -10.60 11.46 -12.01
N ASP A 237 -11.34 12.46 -12.50
CA ASP A 237 -12.56 12.93 -11.82
C ASP A 237 -13.67 11.87 -11.84
N ALA A 238 -13.92 11.24 -12.99
CA ALA A 238 -14.90 10.16 -13.10
C ALA A 238 -14.51 8.94 -12.22
N TRP A 239 -13.21 8.68 -12.07
CA TRP A 239 -12.70 7.67 -11.15
C TRP A 239 -12.97 8.03 -9.69
N ARG A 240 -12.70 9.27 -9.28
CA ARG A 240 -12.99 9.76 -7.94
C ARG A 240 -14.47 9.61 -7.60
N ASP A 241 -15.37 10.04 -8.51
CA ASP A 241 -16.82 9.96 -8.31
C ASP A 241 -17.30 8.50 -8.19
N HIS A 242 -16.72 7.60 -9.00
CA HIS A 242 -16.98 6.17 -8.91
C HIS A 242 -16.57 5.59 -7.55
N LEU A 243 -15.37 5.93 -7.05
CA LEU A 243 -14.91 5.49 -5.73
C LEU A 243 -15.78 6.03 -4.61
N GLN A 244 -16.15 7.31 -4.65
CA GLN A 244 -17.03 7.92 -3.65
C GLN A 244 -18.38 7.19 -3.58
N THR A 245 -18.97 6.86 -4.73
CA THR A 245 -20.21 6.08 -4.79
C THR A 245 -20.04 4.70 -4.18
N ARG A 246 -18.91 4.01 -4.45
CA ARG A 246 -18.59 2.70 -3.87
C ARG A 246 -18.37 2.73 -2.38
N ILE A 247 -17.80 3.82 -1.85
CA ILE A 247 -17.55 4.00 -0.42
C ILE A 247 -18.85 4.33 0.32
N GLN A 248 -19.72 5.16 -0.25
CA GLN A 248 -20.97 5.62 0.36
C GLN A 248 -22.11 4.61 0.18
N GLY A 249 -22.16 3.91 -0.94
CA GLY A 249 -23.21 2.99 -1.33
C GLY A 249 -23.09 1.57 -0.76
N GLY A 250 -22.60 1.43 0.45
CA GLY A 250 -22.55 0.17 1.18
C GLY A 250 -23.88 -0.14 1.88
N ALA A 251 -24.76 -0.77 1.18
CA ALA A 251 -25.84 -1.61 1.70
C ALA A 251 -25.98 -2.80 0.77
#